data_750c9601102cdd47acae4e5be0ed12c9
#
_entry.id   750c9601102cdd47acae4e5be0ed12c9
#
_cell.length_a   1.000
_cell.length_b   1.000
_cell.length_c   1.000
_cell.angle_alpha   90.00
_cell.angle_beta   90.00
_cell.angle_gamma   90.00
#
_symmetry.space_group_name_H-M   'P 1'
#
loop_
_entity.id
_entity.type
_entity.pdbx_description
1 polymer ?
#
loop_
_entity_poly.entity_id
_entity_poly.type
_entity_poly.pdbx_seq_one_letter_code
_entity_poly.pdbx_strand_id
1 'polypeptide(L)'
;RLTTHGSSVEAQLTARTGYASYGLYFDKQGSGRGDTWTMGLGKVTAAAGHALSRYSYGLYVDYSSVNALELDGTQLTAMGGESDQYGSQGVFAGEEIIVKNGATVTATGGQVNSSYESVGFNAVSWLTVSGENSRVLGYGGTSVKGDSKGVRCDSRFTLTDGCVFGQGGVSCTSSRNVGVEFKRLIMESGKLEGISGSPDSSYQTWGGQFNAYGLYCTGTAKITGGELIGTANGTDRELDYSAYGFYGSDELTMSGGTLRATTGDTPNASSGTLAALSVVSNKSKTQLSGGTIYARAGVSNDDRSYGMRILGTGSTLTMTNTEDAAQPLSLYVTGRNMALYATALADGGLLPEITASSAYDAEADTLTDGYTFSNKQYRKDGTAALSLSAAACLHSASDDTGLCTKCGKRVYEAVLLTDGAVTQRYAAAGEAFTAAQTEEHQGCTLRLLTDLIDDGQPLVHDPVV
;
A
#
# COMPACT_ATOMS: atom_id res chain seq x y z
N ARG A 1 -36.12 -5.77 4.59
CA ARG A 1 -35.40 -4.74 5.36
C ARG A 1 -35.22 -5.25 6.76
N LEU A 2 -33.98 -5.53 7.14
CA LEU A 2 -33.63 -5.82 8.53
C LEU A 2 -33.17 -4.51 9.19
N THR A 3 -33.97 -4.00 10.13
CA THR A 3 -33.63 -2.76 10.84
C THR A 3 -33.49 -3.10 12.33
N THR A 4 -32.31 -2.99 12.85
CA THR A 4 -31.99 -3.43 14.22
C THR A 4 -31.93 -2.27 15.23
N HIS A 5 -32.46 -1.11 14.97
CA HIS A 5 -32.56 0.09 15.84
C HIS A 5 -31.98 -0.09 17.25
N GLY A 6 -30.67 -0.06 17.41
CA GLY A 6 -29.96 -0.24 18.67
C GLY A 6 -29.97 -1.66 19.24
N SER A 7 -30.57 -2.63 18.55
CA SER A 7 -30.59 -4.04 18.95
C SER A 7 -29.39 -4.79 18.36
N SER A 8 -29.01 -5.91 18.97
CA SER A 8 -28.02 -6.84 18.42
C SER A 8 -28.69 -8.06 17.83
N VAL A 9 -28.14 -8.55 16.70
CA VAL A 9 -28.47 -9.84 16.11
C VAL A 9 -27.23 -10.71 16.19
N GLU A 10 -27.35 -11.88 16.78
CA GLU A 10 -26.28 -12.86 16.86
C GLU A 10 -26.75 -14.16 16.21
N ALA A 11 -25.96 -14.66 15.26
CA ALA A 11 -26.15 -15.97 14.62
C ALA A 11 -24.83 -16.73 14.67
N GLN A 12 -24.79 -17.80 15.45
CA GLN A 12 -23.60 -18.61 15.60
C GLN A 12 -23.92 -20.08 15.35
N LEU A 13 -23.18 -20.72 14.44
CA LEU A 13 -23.21 -22.15 14.23
C LEU A 13 -21.91 -22.76 14.77
N THR A 14 -22.02 -23.54 15.85
CA THR A 14 -20.88 -24.20 16.50
C THR A 14 -20.72 -25.67 16.10
N ALA A 15 -21.70 -26.22 15.40
CA ALA A 15 -21.70 -27.62 15.03
C ALA A 15 -20.90 -27.90 13.75
N ARG A 16 -20.31 -29.11 13.67
CA ARG A 16 -19.73 -29.65 12.45
C ARG A 16 -20.86 -30.01 11.48
N THR A 17 -20.84 -29.47 10.26
CA THR A 17 -21.86 -29.75 9.24
C THR A 17 -21.31 -30.65 8.13
N GLY A 18 -22.13 -31.59 7.65
CA GLY A 18 -21.75 -32.50 6.57
C GLY A 18 -21.66 -31.84 5.19
N TYR A 19 -22.14 -30.60 5.06
CA TYR A 19 -22.17 -29.84 3.80
C TYR A 19 -21.55 -28.44 3.98
N ALA A 20 -22.27 -27.36 3.71
CA ALA A 20 -21.82 -26.00 3.93
C ALA A 20 -22.22 -25.48 5.32
N SER A 21 -21.48 -24.53 5.87
CA SER A 21 -21.76 -23.88 7.14
C SER A 21 -21.98 -22.38 6.93
N TYR A 22 -23.07 -21.86 7.49
CA TYR A 22 -23.43 -20.44 7.40
C TYR A 22 -23.74 -19.89 8.79
N GLY A 23 -23.13 -18.75 9.14
CA GLY A 23 -23.57 -17.99 10.31
C GLY A 23 -24.89 -17.27 9.99
N LEU A 24 -24.90 -16.48 8.91
CA LEU A 24 -26.06 -15.79 8.41
C LEU A 24 -26.16 -15.96 6.88
N TYR A 25 -27.29 -16.40 6.40
CA TYR A 25 -27.53 -16.70 4.98
C TYR A 25 -28.69 -15.86 4.44
N PHE A 26 -28.44 -15.12 3.40
CA PHE A 26 -29.47 -14.37 2.67
C PHE A 26 -29.68 -15.01 1.32
N ASP A 27 -30.86 -15.61 1.14
CA ASP A 27 -31.31 -16.23 -0.09
C ASP A 27 -32.55 -15.52 -0.62
N LYS A 28 -32.72 -15.61 -1.91
CA LYS A 28 -33.89 -15.09 -2.58
C LYS A 28 -34.96 -16.18 -2.69
N GLN A 29 -36.10 -15.95 -2.09
CA GLN A 29 -37.30 -16.67 -2.43
C GLN A 29 -38.15 -15.85 -3.43
N GLY A 30 -38.01 -16.09 -4.73
CA GLY A 30 -38.85 -15.46 -5.75
C GLY A 30 -38.13 -15.01 -7.03
N SER A 31 -38.89 -14.76 -8.09
CA SER A 31 -38.39 -14.53 -9.47
C SER A 31 -38.15 -13.06 -9.85
N GLY A 32 -38.10 -12.13 -8.93
CA GLY A 32 -37.87 -10.69 -9.22
C GLY A 32 -36.41 -10.29 -8.95
N ARG A 33 -35.73 -9.65 -9.87
CA ARG A 33 -34.54 -8.84 -9.56
C ARG A 33 -35.04 -7.67 -8.70
N GLY A 34 -34.38 -7.53 -7.58
CA GLY A 34 -34.75 -6.41 -7.23
C GLY A 34 -34.56 -5.52 -6.06
N ASP A 35 -34.68 -5.89 -4.87
CA ASP A 35 -34.64 -4.92 -3.78
C ASP A 35 -33.23 -4.77 -3.20
N THR A 36 -32.86 -3.53 -2.86
CA THR A 36 -31.70 -3.27 -2.01
C THR A 36 -32.07 -3.65 -0.58
N TRP A 37 -31.26 -4.50 0.03
CA TRP A 37 -31.42 -4.86 1.44
C TRP A 37 -30.54 -3.95 2.30
N THR A 38 -31.14 -3.35 3.29
CA THR A 38 -30.45 -2.44 4.19
C THR A 38 -30.38 -3.04 5.59
N MET A 39 -29.16 -3.21 6.09
CA MET A 39 -28.90 -3.34 7.53
C MET A 39 -28.64 -1.94 8.08
N GLY A 40 -29.56 -1.43 8.88
CA GLY A 40 -29.45 -0.09 9.47
C GLY A 40 -29.23 -0.17 10.97
N LEU A 41 -28.35 0.66 11.50
CA LEU A 41 -28.07 0.94 12.90
C LEU A 41 -28.18 -0.27 13.85
N GLY A 42 -27.10 -0.78 14.33
CA GLY A 42 -27.07 -1.88 15.29
C GLY A 42 -25.86 -2.77 15.12
N LYS A 43 -25.84 -3.87 15.85
CA LYS A 43 -24.74 -4.83 15.84
C LYS A 43 -25.23 -6.16 15.29
N VAL A 44 -24.49 -6.71 14.33
CA VAL A 44 -24.74 -8.04 13.75
C VAL A 44 -23.48 -8.87 13.91
N THR A 45 -23.63 -10.06 14.49
CA THR A 45 -22.56 -11.05 14.58
C THR A 45 -23.01 -12.31 13.86
N ALA A 46 -22.20 -12.80 12.92
CA ALA A 46 -22.47 -13.99 12.13
C ALA A 46 -21.24 -14.88 12.11
N ALA A 47 -21.31 -16.06 12.73
CA ALA A 47 -20.21 -16.99 12.83
C ALA A 47 -20.61 -18.36 12.28
N ALA A 48 -19.83 -18.88 11.34
CA ALA A 48 -20.00 -20.21 10.79
C ALA A 48 -19.24 -21.26 11.59
N GLY A 49 -19.74 -22.50 11.58
CA GLY A 49 -19.06 -23.66 12.11
C GLY A 49 -18.17 -24.38 11.07
N HIS A 50 -17.74 -25.59 11.39
CA HIS A 50 -16.92 -26.41 10.52
C HIS A 50 -17.73 -27.01 9.37
N ALA A 51 -17.28 -26.83 8.13
CA ALA A 51 -17.87 -27.40 6.91
C ALA A 51 -17.00 -28.54 6.37
N LEU A 52 -17.58 -29.75 6.18
CA LEU A 52 -16.84 -30.92 5.73
C LEU A 52 -16.64 -30.99 4.22
N SER A 53 -17.65 -30.59 3.43
CA SER A 53 -17.66 -30.83 1.98
C SER A 53 -17.99 -29.62 1.13
N ARG A 54 -18.16 -28.44 1.73
CA ARG A 54 -18.43 -27.17 1.05
C ARG A 54 -17.77 -26.02 1.80
N TYR A 55 -18.13 -24.81 1.42
CA TYR A 55 -17.63 -23.58 2.03
C TYR A 55 -18.18 -23.35 3.44
N SER A 56 -17.40 -22.61 4.22
CA SER A 56 -17.84 -22.06 5.50
C SER A 56 -17.93 -20.53 5.38
N TYR A 57 -19.11 -19.95 5.63
CA TYR A 57 -19.37 -18.53 5.49
C TYR A 57 -19.92 -17.92 6.78
N GLY A 58 -19.29 -16.87 7.30
CA GLY A 58 -19.87 -16.08 8.36
C GLY A 58 -21.16 -15.41 7.89
N LEU A 59 -21.08 -14.56 6.90
CA LEU A 59 -22.20 -13.97 6.17
C LEU A 59 -22.16 -14.39 4.70
N TYR A 60 -23.25 -14.91 4.19
CA TYR A 60 -23.41 -15.25 2.77
C TYR A 60 -24.62 -14.52 2.17
N VAL A 61 -24.37 -13.79 1.08
CA VAL A 61 -25.39 -13.13 0.26
C VAL A 61 -25.29 -13.68 -1.15
N ASP A 62 -26.33 -14.37 -1.63
CA ASP A 62 -26.31 -15.06 -2.90
C ASP A 62 -26.38 -14.10 -4.10
N TYR A 63 -25.84 -14.52 -5.27
CA TYR A 63 -25.75 -13.76 -6.52
C TYR A 63 -27.07 -13.25 -7.10
N SER A 64 -28.17 -13.87 -6.77
CA SER A 64 -29.47 -13.51 -7.35
C SER A 64 -30.44 -12.92 -6.34
N SER A 65 -30.00 -12.77 -5.10
CA SER A 65 -30.91 -12.46 -4.00
C SER A 65 -31.26 -10.99 -3.88
N VAL A 66 -30.33 -10.11 -4.18
CA VAL A 66 -30.49 -8.65 -4.01
C VAL A 66 -29.72 -7.91 -5.10
N ASN A 67 -30.10 -6.66 -5.41
CA ASN A 67 -29.26 -5.79 -6.23
C ASN A 67 -28.06 -5.28 -5.43
N ALA A 68 -28.29 -4.97 -4.16
CA ALA A 68 -27.23 -4.53 -3.26
C ALA A 68 -27.59 -4.88 -1.79
N LEU A 69 -26.54 -5.17 -1.01
CA LEU A 69 -26.60 -5.15 0.44
C LEU A 69 -26.03 -3.83 0.94
N GLU A 70 -26.86 -2.98 1.53
CA GLU A 70 -26.42 -1.76 2.19
C GLU A 70 -26.19 -1.98 3.68
N LEU A 71 -25.00 -1.62 4.15
CA LEU A 71 -24.65 -1.53 5.56
C LEU A 71 -24.60 -0.05 5.93
N ASP A 72 -25.65 0.41 6.63
CA ASP A 72 -25.87 1.82 6.94
C ASP A 72 -25.75 2.04 8.46
N GLY A 73 -24.62 2.59 8.91
CA GLY A 73 -24.31 2.78 10.33
C GLY A 73 -24.22 1.48 11.15
N THR A 74 -24.17 0.32 10.50
CA THR A 74 -24.21 -1.01 11.13
C THR A 74 -22.80 -1.48 11.53
N GLN A 75 -22.69 -2.15 12.66
CA GLN A 75 -21.51 -2.90 13.06
C GLN A 75 -21.71 -4.38 12.73
N LEU A 76 -21.04 -4.87 11.69
CA LEU A 76 -21.08 -6.27 11.28
C LEU A 76 -19.77 -6.97 11.65
N THR A 77 -19.88 -8.07 12.39
CA THR A 77 -18.76 -9.00 12.61
C THR A 77 -19.13 -10.34 11.97
N ALA A 78 -18.35 -10.80 11.01
CA ALA A 78 -18.61 -12.04 10.29
C ALA A 78 -17.37 -12.95 10.28
N MET A 79 -17.52 -14.19 10.69
CA MET A 79 -16.43 -15.16 10.85
C MET A 79 -16.74 -16.43 10.08
N GLY A 80 -15.93 -16.79 9.11
CA GLY A 80 -15.89 -18.10 8.50
C GLY A 80 -15.33 -19.14 9.48
N GLY A 81 -15.89 -20.33 9.49
CA GLY A 81 -15.36 -21.46 10.26
C GLY A 81 -14.34 -22.26 9.46
N GLU A 82 -13.95 -23.41 10.00
CA GLU A 82 -13.06 -24.35 9.31
C GLU A 82 -13.74 -24.98 8.08
N SER A 83 -12.96 -25.30 7.04
CA SER A 83 -13.43 -26.01 5.84
C SER A 83 -12.39 -27.05 5.41
N ASP A 84 -12.85 -28.33 5.23
CA ASP A 84 -11.97 -29.43 4.85
C ASP A 84 -11.72 -29.48 3.33
N GLN A 85 -12.73 -29.22 2.52
CA GLN A 85 -12.64 -29.44 1.08
C GLN A 85 -12.71 -28.17 0.23
N TYR A 86 -13.34 -27.11 0.74
CA TYR A 86 -13.54 -25.85 0.02
C TYR A 86 -13.01 -24.67 0.85
N GLY A 87 -13.37 -23.46 0.46
CA GLY A 87 -12.89 -22.23 1.09
C GLY A 87 -13.63 -21.85 2.37
N SER A 88 -13.07 -20.91 3.09
CA SER A 88 -13.71 -20.27 4.23
C SER A 88 -13.71 -18.77 4.05
N GLN A 89 -14.86 -18.11 4.30
CA GLN A 89 -15.01 -16.68 4.11
C GLN A 89 -15.76 -16.05 5.29
N GLY A 90 -15.26 -14.91 5.76
CA GLY A 90 -15.98 -14.10 6.74
C GLY A 90 -17.27 -13.54 6.14
N VAL A 91 -17.14 -12.74 5.11
CA VAL A 91 -18.24 -12.20 4.29
C VAL A 91 -18.09 -12.67 2.85
N PHE A 92 -19.18 -13.15 2.28
CA PHE A 92 -19.34 -13.36 0.85
C PHE A 92 -20.57 -12.60 0.35
N ALA A 93 -20.37 -11.70 -0.62
CA ALA A 93 -21.44 -11.00 -1.30
C ALA A 93 -21.32 -11.22 -2.81
N GLY A 94 -22.29 -11.92 -3.41
CA GLY A 94 -22.36 -12.17 -4.85
C GLY A 94 -22.65 -10.93 -5.66
N GLU A 95 -23.45 -10.02 -5.12
CA GLU A 95 -23.86 -8.75 -5.73
C GLU A 95 -23.15 -7.55 -5.06
N GLU A 96 -23.64 -6.34 -5.30
CA GLU A 96 -23.06 -5.13 -4.73
C GLU A 96 -23.19 -5.09 -3.20
N ILE A 97 -22.14 -4.66 -2.54
CA ILE A 97 -22.16 -4.31 -1.11
C ILE A 97 -21.75 -2.85 -0.94
N ILE A 98 -22.59 -2.11 -0.20
CA ILE A 98 -22.40 -0.69 0.07
C ILE A 98 -22.21 -0.50 1.57
N VAL A 99 -21.08 0.07 1.98
CA VAL A 99 -20.74 0.39 3.38
C VAL A 99 -20.71 1.90 3.52
N LYS A 100 -21.65 2.45 4.32
CA LYS A 100 -21.84 3.89 4.42
C LYS A 100 -22.25 4.36 5.80
N ASN A 101 -22.22 5.69 6.02
CA ASN A 101 -22.70 6.36 7.22
C ASN A 101 -22.11 5.80 8.53
N GLY A 102 -20.80 5.55 8.55
CA GLY A 102 -20.11 5.04 9.73
C GLY A 102 -20.29 3.53 9.99
N ALA A 103 -20.80 2.78 9.02
CA ALA A 103 -20.86 1.33 9.15
C ALA A 103 -19.45 0.72 9.24
N THR A 104 -19.31 -0.28 10.10
CA THR A 104 -18.06 -1.01 10.28
C THR A 104 -18.29 -2.50 10.03
N VAL A 105 -17.52 -3.06 9.11
CA VAL A 105 -17.51 -4.48 8.80
C VAL A 105 -16.19 -5.07 9.24
N THR A 106 -16.22 -6.08 10.11
CA THR A 106 -15.07 -6.91 10.45
C THR A 106 -15.33 -8.32 9.95
N ALA A 107 -14.52 -8.77 9.01
CA ALA A 107 -14.70 -10.05 8.34
C ALA A 107 -13.44 -10.90 8.45
N THR A 108 -13.55 -12.13 8.96
CA THR A 108 -12.42 -13.04 9.17
C THR A 108 -12.67 -14.35 8.46
N GLY A 109 -11.77 -14.78 7.60
CA GLY A 109 -11.73 -16.13 7.03
C GLY A 109 -11.28 -17.15 8.05
N GLY A 110 -11.80 -18.38 7.99
CA GLY A 110 -11.39 -19.48 8.85
C GLY A 110 -10.25 -20.32 8.26
N GLN A 111 -9.98 -21.45 8.88
CA GLN A 111 -8.99 -22.41 8.40
C GLN A 111 -9.51 -23.18 7.18
N VAL A 112 -8.65 -23.38 6.19
CA VAL A 112 -8.92 -24.14 4.97
C VAL A 112 -7.89 -25.26 4.81
N ASN A 113 -8.34 -26.51 4.80
CA ASN A 113 -7.49 -27.69 4.74
C ASN A 113 -7.26 -28.19 3.30
N SER A 114 -7.79 -27.49 2.31
CA SER A 114 -7.74 -27.85 0.88
C SER A 114 -6.96 -26.82 0.06
N SER A 115 -7.02 -26.95 -1.27
CA SER A 115 -6.43 -26.00 -2.23
C SER A 115 -7.27 -24.74 -2.47
N TYR A 116 -8.38 -24.59 -1.76
CA TYR A 116 -9.21 -23.38 -1.85
C TYR A 116 -8.72 -22.27 -0.93
N GLU A 117 -9.28 -21.09 -1.11
CA GLU A 117 -8.83 -19.86 -0.44
C GLU A 117 -9.54 -19.61 0.91
N SER A 118 -8.82 -18.95 1.80
CA SER A 118 -9.40 -18.33 2.98
C SER A 118 -9.47 -16.82 2.77
N VAL A 119 -10.68 -16.23 2.85
CA VAL A 119 -10.91 -14.82 2.57
C VAL A 119 -11.65 -14.15 3.73
N GLY A 120 -11.16 -13.01 4.20
CA GLY A 120 -11.88 -12.23 5.18
C GLY A 120 -13.16 -11.67 4.59
N PHE A 121 -13.07 -10.76 3.66
CA PHE A 121 -14.18 -10.09 3.00
C PHE A 121 -14.12 -10.29 1.48
N ASN A 122 -15.16 -10.86 0.89
CA ASN A 122 -15.25 -11.12 -0.54
C ASN A 122 -16.51 -10.47 -1.16
N ALA A 123 -16.30 -9.43 -1.99
CA ALA A 123 -17.32 -8.85 -2.84
C ALA A 123 -17.07 -9.29 -4.29
N VAL A 124 -17.91 -10.17 -4.81
CA VAL A 124 -17.71 -10.70 -6.17
C VAL A 124 -18.06 -9.66 -7.24
N SER A 125 -19.15 -8.92 -7.05
CA SER A 125 -19.56 -7.89 -8.01
C SER A 125 -18.94 -6.54 -7.66
N TRP A 126 -19.58 -5.76 -6.79
CA TRP A 126 -19.15 -4.39 -6.51
C TRP A 126 -19.00 -4.16 -5.00
N LEU A 127 -17.98 -3.39 -4.64
CA LEU A 127 -17.78 -2.84 -3.30
C LEU A 127 -17.77 -1.32 -3.39
N THR A 128 -18.68 -0.67 -2.67
CA THR A 128 -18.71 0.77 -2.51
C THR A 128 -18.54 1.13 -1.03
N VAL A 129 -17.53 1.93 -0.71
CA VAL A 129 -17.30 2.45 0.65
C VAL A 129 -17.34 3.96 0.60
N SER A 130 -18.20 4.56 1.44
CA SER A 130 -18.41 5.99 1.49
C SER A 130 -18.74 6.46 2.91
N GLY A 131 -18.39 7.71 3.21
CA GLY A 131 -18.59 8.34 4.52
C GLY A 131 -17.42 8.13 5.48
N GLU A 132 -17.00 9.20 6.11
CA GLU A 132 -15.75 9.38 6.87
C GLU A 132 -15.44 8.26 7.88
N ASN A 133 -16.44 7.73 8.58
CA ASN A 133 -16.26 6.70 9.60
C ASN A 133 -16.60 5.28 9.12
N SER A 134 -16.88 5.11 7.83
CA SER A 134 -17.19 3.81 7.25
C SER A 134 -15.93 2.95 7.11
N ARG A 135 -16.01 1.67 7.52
CA ARG A 135 -14.83 0.79 7.57
C ARG A 135 -15.14 -0.61 7.08
N VAL A 136 -14.21 -1.17 6.30
CA VAL A 136 -14.16 -2.60 5.97
C VAL A 136 -12.82 -3.15 6.44
N LEU A 137 -12.84 -4.10 7.36
CA LEU A 137 -11.68 -4.76 7.94
C LEU A 137 -11.75 -6.24 7.59
N GLY A 138 -10.89 -6.69 6.69
CA GLY A 138 -10.85 -8.07 6.21
C GLY A 138 -9.57 -8.78 6.65
N TYR A 139 -9.73 -9.94 7.26
CA TYR A 139 -8.61 -10.78 7.73
C TYR A 139 -8.70 -12.16 7.09
N GLY A 140 -7.70 -12.52 6.29
CA GLY A 140 -7.55 -13.88 5.78
C GLY A 140 -7.24 -14.85 6.91
N GLY A 141 -7.78 -16.06 6.85
CA GLY A 141 -7.43 -17.13 7.78
C GLY A 141 -6.25 -17.97 7.28
N THR A 142 -6.05 -19.13 7.87
CA THR A 142 -5.02 -20.09 7.45
C THR A 142 -5.50 -20.88 6.24
N SER A 143 -4.67 -21.00 5.20
CA SER A 143 -4.90 -21.90 4.08
C SER A 143 -3.72 -22.85 3.90
N VAL A 144 -4.00 -24.18 3.92
CA VAL A 144 -2.95 -25.20 3.83
C VAL A 144 -2.37 -25.29 2.42
N LYS A 145 -3.20 -25.09 1.37
CA LYS A 145 -2.77 -25.26 -0.03
C LYS A 145 -3.27 -24.17 -0.97
N GLY A 146 -4.06 -23.25 -0.51
CA GLY A 146 -4.66 -22.18 -1.29
C GLY A 146 -4.20 -20.78 -0.87
N ASP A 147 -4.78 -19.78 -1.48
CA ASP A 147 -4.52 -18.37 -1.18
C ASP A 147 -5.12 -17.96 0.17
N SER A 148 -4.52 -16.98 0.80
CA SER A 148 -5.11 -16.29 1.94
C SER A 148 -5.23 -14.79 1.64
N LYS A 149 -6.45 -14.24 1.76
CA LYS A 149 -6.75 -12.87 1.37
C LYS A 149 -7.53 -12.14 2.47
N GLY A 150 -7.14 -10.89 2.73
CA GLY A 150 -7.88 -10.03 3.66
C GLY A 150 -9.18 -9.56 3.04
N VAL A 151 -9.12 -8.73 2.02
CA VAL A 151 -10.26 -8.21 1.25
C VAL A 151 -10.10 -8.58 -0.21
N ARG A 152 -11.21 -8.98 -0.85
CA ARG A 152 -11.27 -9.25 -2.29
C ARG A 152 -12.47 -8.56 -2.92
N CYS A 153 -12.27 -7.95 -4.09
CA CYS A 153 -13.32 -7.41 -4.93
C CYS A 153 -13.07 -7.79 -6.39
N ASP A 154 -13.86 -8.72 -6.93
CA ASP A 154 -13.61 -9.32 -8.26
C ASP A 154 -14.05 -8.44 -9.44
N SER A 155 -14.77 -7.34 -9.20
CA SER A 155 -15.23 -6.46 -10.29
C SER A 155 -14.87 -5.00 -10.00
N ARG A 156 -15.77 -4.20 -9.45
CA ARG A 156 -15.54 -2.77 -9.21
C ARG A 156 -15.49 -2.44 -7.71
N PHE A 157 -14.41 -1.82 -7.31
CA PHE A 157 -14.24 -1.26 -5.99
C PHE A 157 -14.21 0.27 -6.07
N THR A 158 -15.15 0.93 -5.42
CA THR A 158 -15.25 2.40 -5.33
C THR A 158 -15.03 2.83 -3.88
N LEU A 159 -14.04 3.69 -3.67
CA LEU A 159 -13.75 4.30 -2.37
C LEU A 159 -13.78 5.82 -2.52
N THR A 160 -14.86 6.42 -2.03
CA THR A 160 -15.04 7.88 -2.07
C THR A 160 -14.70 8.54 -0.75
N ASP A 161 -14.71 7.75 0.34
CA ASP A 161 -14.30 8.16 1.69
C ASP A 161 -14.24 6.91 2.60
N GLY A 162 -13.81 7.08 3.86
CA GLY A 162 -13.73 5.97 4.82
C GLY A 162 -12.43 5.17 4.71
N CYS A 163 -12.45 3.94 5.20
CA CYS A 163 -11.26 3.11 5.29
C CYS A 163 -11.54 1.65 4.89
N VAL A 164 -10.66 1.08 4.07
CA VAL A 164 -10.63 -0.35 3.81
C VAL A 164 -9.27 -0.89 4.20
N PHE A 165 -9.27 -1.88 5.08
CA PHE A 165 -8.09 -2.59 5.54
C PHE A 165 -8.22 -4.07 5.22
N GLY A 166 -7.19 -4.64 4.60
CA GLY A 166 -7.10 -6.07 4.34
C GLY A 166 -5.76 -6.63 4.80
N GLN A 167 -5.82 -7.73 5.53
CA GLN A 167 -4.63 -8.47 5.93
C GLN A 167 -4.75 -9.92 5.49
N GLY A 168 -3.79 -10.40 4.70
CA GLY A 168 -3.64 -11.81 4.39
C GLY A 168 -3.31 -12.61 5.66
N GLY A 169 -3.74 -13.85 5.72
CA GLY A 169 -3.45 -14.75 6.84
C GLY A 169 -2.17 -15.56 6.62
N VAL A 170 -2.19 -16.84 7.02
CA VAL A 170 -1.07 -17.75 6.89
C VAL A 170 -1.30 -18.70 5.72
N SER A 171 -0.28 -18.94 4.90
CA SER A 171 -0.31 -19.93 3.81
C SER A 171 0.83 -20.93 3.93
N CYS A 172 0.54 -22.23 3.68
CA CYS A 172 1.46 -23.33 3.94
C CYS A 172 2.13 -23.90 2.68
N THR A 173 1.74 -23.48 1.47
CA THR A 173 2.33 -23.96 0.19
C THR A 173 2.51 -22.81 -0.81
N SER A 174 2.96 -23.12 -2.03
CA SER A 174 3.10 -22.17 -3.14
C SER A 174 1.76 -21.50 -3.48
N SER A 175 1.45 -20.40 -2.83
CA SER A 175 0.19 -19.69 -2.93
C SER A 175 0.41 -18.19 -2.84
N ARG A 176 -0.65 -17.46 -3.09
CA ARG A 176 -0.66 -16.01 -2.95
C ARG A 176 -1.19 -15.63 -1.57
N ASN A 177 -0.50 -14.70 -0.96
CA ASN A 177 -0.94 -14.11 0.28
C ASN A 177 -1.16 -12.61 0.05
N VAL A 178 -2.41 -12.18 0.16
CA VAL A 178 -2.85 -10.88 -0.33
C VAL A 178 -3.55 -10.09 0.77
N GLY A 179 -3.11 -8.84 0.98
CA GLY A 179 -3.84 -7.91 1.84
C GLY A 179 -5.19 -7.54 1.23
N VAL A 180 -5.17 -6.81 0.10
CA VAL A 180 -6.37 -6.44 -0.65
C VAL A 180 -6.21 -6.78 -2.13
N GLU A 181 -7.11 -7.60 -2.67
CA GLU A 181 -7.21 -7.94 -4.10
C GLU A 181 -8.40 -7.22 -4.72
N PHE A 182 -8.19 -6.58 -5.87
CA PHE A 182 -9.26 -5.95 -6.62
C PHE A 182 -9.01 -5.99 -8.13
N LYS A 183 -10.12 -5.98 -8.90
CA LYS A 183 -10.01 -5.95 -10.36
C LYS A 183 -10.03 -4.53 -10.91
N ARG A 184 -10.95 -3.70 -10.43
CA ARG A 184 -11.03 -2.28 -10.82
C ARG A 184 -11.22 -1.42 -9.60
N LEU A 185 -10.25 -0.54 -9.33
CA LEU A 185 -10.32 0.45 -8.27
C LEU A 185 -10.64 1.83 -8.84
N ILE A 186 -11.58 2.52 -8.20
CA ILE A 186 -11.83 3.96 -8.34
C ILE A 186 -11.70 4.55 -6.95
N MET A 187 -10.66 5.35 -6.72
CA MET A 187 -10.41 5.96 -5.44
C MET A 187 -10.35 7.48 -5.57
N GLU A 188 -11.26 8.15 -4.86
CA GLU A 188 -11.39 9.61 -4.84
C GLU A 188 -10.84 10.21 -3.56
N SER A 189 -11.08 9.55 -2.43
CA SER A 189 -10.56 9.93 -1.12
C SER A 189 -10.55 8.71 -0.16
N GLY A 190 -10.33 8.93 1.14
CA GLY A 190 -10.29 7.86 2.14
C GLY A 190 -8.96 7.11 2.18
N LYS A 191 -8.96 5.94 2.83
CA LYS A 191 -7.76 5.12 3.03
C LYS A 191 -7.98 3.67 2.59
N LEU A 192 -7.10 3.16 1.74
CA LEU A 192 -7.03 1.75 1.36
C LEU A 192 -5.69 1.17 1.82
N GLU A 193 -5.73 0.20 2.71
CA GLU A 193 -4.53 -0.43 3.26
C GLU A 193 -4.58 -1.95 3.11
N GLY A 194 -3.53 -2.51 2.53
CA GLY A 194 -3.35 -3.94 2.36
C GLY A 194 -2.01 -4.41 2.91
N ILE A 195 -2.05 -5.43 3.76
CA ILE A 195 -0.86 -6.09 4.31
C ILE A 195 -0.89 -7.57 3.92
N SER A 196 0.15 -8.06 3.26
CA SER A 196 0.24 -9.51 3.02
C SER A 196 0.35 -10.27 4.34
N GLY A 197 -0.08 -11.51 4.35
CA GLY A 197 0.27 -12.42 5.42
C GLY A 197 1.69 -12.98 5.27
N SER A 198 1.95 -14.10 5.95
CA SER A 198 3.27 -14.74 6.01
C SER A 198 3.18 -16.21 5.58
N PRO A 199 4.28 -16.80 5.08
CA PRO A 199 4.37 -18.23 4.91
C PRO A 199 4.36 -18.93 6.28
N ASP A 200 3.69 -20.07 6.35
CA ASP A 200 3.69 -20.92 7.56
C ASP A 200 5.11 -21.39 7.89
N SER A 201 5.41 -21.58 9.18
CA SER A 201 6.71 -22.06 9.64
C SER A 201 7.03 -23.49 9.15
N SER A 202 6.02 -24.29 8.85
CA SER A 202 6.13 -25.64 8.28
C SER A 202 6.23 -25.64 6.74
N TYR A 203 6.14 -24.46 6.10
CA TYR A 203 6.26 -24.34 4.66
C TYR A 203 7.58 -24.94 4.16
N GLN A 204 7.48 -25.99 3.36
CA GLN A 204 8.64 -26.59 2.71
C GLN A 204 8.55 -26.38 1.19
N THR A 205 9.62 -25.91 0.61
CA THR A 205 9.75 -25.65 -0.83
C THR A 205 9.82 -26.96 -1.62
N TRP A 206 8.70 -27.53 -1.94
CA TRP A 206 8.61 -28.54 -2.98
C TRP A 206 8.36 -27.83 -4.35
N GLY A 207 9.28 -26.94 -4.74
CA GLY A 207 9.30 -26.34 -6.08
C GLY A 207 8.23 -25.30 -6.38
N GLY A 208 7.65 -24.64 -5.38
CA GLY A 208 6.67 -23.59 -5.58
C GLY A 208 7.12 -22.22 -5.05
N GLN A 209 6.79 -21.16 -5.80
CA GLN A 209 7.06 -19.79 -5.41
C GLN A 209 5.97 -19.25 -4.49
N PHE A 210 6.35 -18.66 -3.36
CA PHE A 210 5.45 -17.90 -2.50
C PHE A 210 5.36 -16.45 -2.99
N ASN A 211 4.14 -15.94 -3.11
CA ASN A 211 3.92 -14.57 -3.55
C ASN A 211 3.15 -13.76 -2.51
N ALA A 212 3.76 -12.70 -1.99
CA ALA A 212 3.17 -11.78 -1.04
C ALA A 212 2.76 -10.47 -1.73
N TYR A 213 1.52 -10.05 -1.53
CA TYR A 213 0.99 -8.81 -2.09
C TYR A 213 0.34 -7.98 -0.99
N GLY A 214 0.77 -6.74 -0.81
CA GLY A 214 0.02 -5.78 -0.01
C GLY A 214 -1.28 -5.44 -0.72
N LEU A 215 -1.19 -4.84 -1.89
CA LEU A 215 -2.30 -4.53 -2.80
C LEU A 215 -2.09 -5.26 -4.13
N TYR A 216 -3.10 -6.01 -4.57
CA TYR A 216 -3.08 -6.76 -5.82
C TYR A 216 -4.21 -6.32 -6.75
N CYS A 217 -3.87 -5.57 -7.80
CA CYS A 217 -4.79 -5.12 -8.83
C CYS A 217 -4.72 -6.06 -10.05
N THR A 218 -5.78 -6.80 -10.32
CA THR A 218 -5.86 -7.73 -11.47
C THR A 218 -6.36 -7.07 -12.76
N GLY A 219 -6.61 -5.77 -12.74
CA GLY A 219 -7.07 -4.95 -13.88
C GLY A 219 -6.64 -3.50 -13.72
N THR A 220 -7.58 -2.58 -13.55
CA THR A 220 -7.31 -1.15 -13.58
C THR A 220 -7.41 -0.48 -12.21
N ALA A 221 -6.51 0.46 -11.92
CA ALA A 221 -6.58 1.32 -10.75
C ALA A 221 -6.57 2.79 -11.17
N LYS A 222 -7.60 3.55 -10.76
CA LYS A 222 -7.70 4.99 -10.95
C LYS A 222 -7.74 5.67 -9.60
N ILE A 223 -6.74 6.52 -9.33
CA ILE A 223 -6.54 7.21 -8.07
C ILE A 223 -6.54 8.71 -8.33
N THR A 224 -7.51 9.41 -7.77
CA THR A 224 -7.61 10.88 -7.88
C THR A 224 -7.39 11.58 -6.55
N GLY A 225 -7.39 10.83 -5.44
CA GLY A 225 -7.16 11.34 -4.09
C GLY A 225 -7.07 10.19 -3.08
N GLY A 226 -6.94 10.54 -1.80
CA GLY A 226 -6.86 9.58 -0.71
C GLY A 226 -5.47 8.96 -0.52
N GLU A 227 -5.40 7.92 0.31
CA GLU A 227 -4.16 7.23 0.65
C GLU A 227 -4.25 5.72 0.40
N LEU A 228 -3.37 5.20 -0.45
CA LEU A 228 -3.18 3.77 -0.69
C LEU A 228 -1.92 3.30 0.02
N ILE A 229 -2.02 2.25 0.83
CA ILE A 229 -0.88 1.65 1.52
C ILE A 229 -0.84 0.16 1.20
N GLY A 230 0.24 -0.28 0.57
CA GLY A 230 0.48 -1.68 0.27
C GLY A 230 1.76 -2.16 0.92
N THR A 231 1.67 -3.12 1.84
CA THR A 231 2.82 -3.72 2.52
C THR A 231 2.88 -5.22 2.25
N ALA A 232 3.92 -5.67 1.59
CA ALA A 232 4.22 -7.08 1.48
C ALA A 232 5.30 -7.46 2.50
N ASN A 233 4.98 -8.39 3.39
CA ASN A 233 5.90 -8.85 4.41
C ASN A 233 7.12 -9.52 3.77
N GLY A 234 8.27 -9.44 4.42
CA GLY A 234 9.47 -10.16 4.05
C GLY A 234 9.52 -11.56 4.69
N THR A 235 10.62 -12.25 4.46
CA THR A 235 10.94 -13.53 5.10
C THR A 235 12.45 -13.69 5.23
N ASP A 236 12.90 -14.26 6.33
CA ASP A 236 14.29 -14.67 6.56
C ASP A 236 14.59 -16.11 6.10
N ARG A 237 13.58 -16.79 5.55
CA ARG A 237 13.66 -18.20 5.15
C ARG A 237 14.27 -18.35 3.76
N GLU A 238 14.92 -19.48 3.52
CA GLU A 238 15.41 -19.90 2.22
C GLU A 238 14.24 -20.45 1.38
N LEU A 239 13.55 -19.56 0.67
CA LEU A 239 12.39 -19.86 -0.17
C LEU A 239 12.50 -19.14 -1.51
N ASP A 240 11.80 -19.67 -2.51
CA ASP A 240 11.43 -18.89 -3.69
C ASP A 240 10.32 -17.90 -3.29
N TYR A 241 10.67 -16.63 -3.11
CA TYR A 241 9.80 -15.64 -2.51
C TYR A 241 9.74 -14.34 -3.31
N SER A 242 8.55 -13.97 -3.74
CA SER A 242 8.31 -12.66 -4.35
C SER A 242 7.39 -11.81 -3.50
N ALA A 243 7.73 -10.53 -3.32
CA ALA A 243 6.93 -9.60 -2.56
C ALA A 243 6.66 -8.32 -3.36
N TYR A 244 5.41 -7.85 -3.27
CA TYR A 244 4.93 -6.67 -3.97
C TYR A 244 4.09 -5.83 -3.01
N GLY A 245 4.53 -4.62 -2.71
CA GLY A 245 3.71 -3.66 -1.97
C GLY A 245 2.43 -3.35 -2.74
N PHE A 246 2.57 -2.89 -3.98
CA PHE A 246 1.49 -2.77 -4.97
C PHE A 246 1.84 -3.55 -6.23
N TYR A 247 0.95 -4.43 -6.66
CA TYR A 247 1.06 -5.12 -7.94
C TYR A 247 -0.14 -4.84 -8.82
N GLY A 248 0.09 -4.34 -10.04
CA GLY A 248 -0.92 -4.11 -11.08
C GLY A 248 -0.65 -4.97 -12.31
N SER A 249 -1.70 -5.59 -12.85
CA SER A 249 -1.58 -6.43 -14.04
C SER A 249 -2.12 -5.79 -15.34
N ASP A 250 -2.58 -4.53 -15.27
CA ASP A 250 -3.08 -3.83 -16.46
C ASP A 250 -2.79 -2.33 -16.42
N GLU A 251 -3.66 -1.48 -15.90
CA GLU A 251 -3.54 -0.03 -15.94
C GLU A 251 -3.48 0.59 -14.54
N LEU A 252 -2.54 1.51 -14.34
CA LEU A 252 -2.49 2.39 -13.17
C LEU A 252 -2.53 3.84 -13.62
N THR A 253 -3.58 4.56 -13.22
CA THR A 253 -3.72 6.00 -13.44
C THR A 253 -3.77 6.71 -12.08
N MET A 254 -2.87 7.66 -11.86
CA MET A 254 -2.85 8.46 -10.64
C MET A 254 -2.72 9.94 -10.98
N SER A 255 -3.68 10.75 -10.54
CA SER A 255 -3.70 12.21 -10.71
C SER A 255 -3.75 12.98 -9.40
N GLY A 256 -3.75 12.30 -8.27
CA GLY A 256 -3.74 12.89 -6.93
C GLY A 256 -3.63 11.79 -5.86
N GLY A 257 -3.61 12.19 -4.61
CA GLY A 257 -3.51 11.28 -3.46
C GLY A 257 -2.08 10.81 -3.17
N THR A 258 -1.98 9.82 -2.29
CA THR A 258 -0.71 9.22 -1.87
C THR A 258 -0.73 7.71 -2.04
N LEU A 259 0.29 7.15 -2.68
CA LEU A 259 0.52 5.71 -2.78
C LEU A 259 1.80 5.36 -2.03
N ARG A 260 1.67 4.56 -0.97
CA ARG A 260 2.79 3.98 -0.21
C ARG A 260 2.87 2.49 -0.49
N ALA A 261 3.95 2.05 -1.06
CA ALA A 261 4.17 0.64 -1.39
C ALA A 261 5.50 0.18 -0.81
N THR A 262 5.46 -0.86 0.02
CA THR A 262 6.67 -1.37 0.69
C THR A 262 6.75 -2.88 0.60
N THR A 263 7.98 -3.41 0.53
CA THR A 263 8.26 -4.82 0.76
C THR A 263 9.24 -4.98 1.91
N GLY A 264 9.05 -6.03 2.71
CA GLY A 264 10.03 -6.43 3.71
C GLY A 264 11.28 -7.06 3.08
N ASP A 265 12.28 -7.30 3.92
CA ASP A 265 13.55 -7.91 3.52
C ASP A 265 13.41 -9.42 3.34
N THR A 266 14.19 -9.96 2.38
CA THR A 266 14.28 -11.40 2.11
C THR A 266 15.75 -11.80 1.95
N PRO A 267 16.58 -11.67 2.99
CA PRO A 267 18.03 -11.81 2.89
C PRO A 267 18.47 -13.23 2.51
N ASN A 268 17.65 -14.24 2.77
CA ASN A 268 17.95 -15.65 2.53
C ASN A 268 17.09 -16.27 1.40
N ALA A 269 16.27 -15.47 0.70
CA ALA A 269 15.48 -16.00 -0.40
C ALA A 269 16.38 -16.62 -1.49
N SER A 270 16.04 -17.82 -1.93
CA SER A 270 16.79 -18.56 -2.97
C SER A 270 16.57 -17.96 -4.35
N SER A 271 15.38 -17.46 -4.61
CA SER A 271 15.03 -16.68 -5.79
C SER A 271 13.77 -15.84 -5.54
N GLY A 272 13.49 -14.91 -6.43
CA GLY A 272 12.27 -14.13 -6.42
C GLY A 272 12.48 -12.67 -6.75
N THR A 273 11.42 -11.91 -6.67
CA THR A 273 11.42 -10.47 -6.97
C THR A 273 10.84 -9.69 -5.81
N LEU A 274 11.57 -8.70 -5.35
CA LEU A 274 11.03 -7.65 -4.49
C LEU A 274 10.74 -6.42 -5.34
N ALA A 275 9.50 -5.98 -5.37
CA ALA A 275 9.17 -4.71 -6.01
C ALA A 275 8.13 -3.98 -5.17
N ALA A 276 8.49 -2.81 -4.66
CA ALA A 276 7.53 -2.05 -3.87
C ALA A 276 6.29 -1.71 -4.71
N LEU A 277 6.47 -1.13 -5.88
CA LEU A 277 5.42 -0.92 -6.85
C LEU A 277 5.77 -1.67 -8.15
N SER A 278 4.89 -2.54 -8.62
CA SER A 278 5.08 -3.29 -9.86
C SER A 278 3.84 -3.25 -10.73
N VAL A 279 3.96 -2.86 -11.99
CA VAL A 279 2.90 -3.00 -12.99
C VAL A 279 3.45 -3.86 -14.13
N VAL A 280 2.83 -5.02 -14.35
CA VAL A 280 3.32 -6.04 -15.28
C VAL A 280 2.21 -6.52 -16.18
N SER A 281 2.26 -6.15 -17.46
CA SER A 281 1.33 -6.63 -18.48
C SER A 281 1.93 -6.43 -19.86
N ASN A 282 1.44 -7.14 -20.85
CA ASN A 282 1.92 -6.99 -22.23
C ASN A 282 1.51 -5.68 -22.93
N LYS A 283 0.63 -4.89 -22.31
CA LYS A 283 0.17 -3.60 -22.87
C LYS A 283 -0.28 -2.64 -21.76
N SER A 284 0.32 -2.73 -20.56
CA SER A 284 -0.08 -1.88 -19.45
C SER A 284 0.20 -0.41 -19.74
N LYS A 285 -0.69 0.45 -19.25
CA LYS A 285 -0.51 1.90 -19.26
C LYS A 285 -0.41 2.38 -17.83
N THR A 286 0.75 2.87 -17.45
CA THR A 286 0.94 3.56 -16.18
C THR A 286 1.00 5.05 -16.45
N GLN A 287 0.00 5.80 -15.96
CA GLN A 287 -0.12 7.24 -16.15
C GLN A 287 -0.12 7.95 -14.81
N LEU A 288 0.92 8.72 -14.56
CA LEU A 288 1.12 9.45 -13.31
C LEU A 288 1.16 10.95 -13.63
N SER A 289 0.14 11.68 -13.20
CA SER A 289 0.02 13.11 -13.47
C SER A 289 -0.14 13.99 -12.23
N GLY A 290 -0.13 13.41 -11.03
CA GLY A 290 -0.21 14.13 -9.77
C GLY A 290 -0.21 13.17 -8.57
N GLY A 291 -0.01 13.76 -7.39
CA GLY A 291 0.05 13.04 -6.13
C GLY A 291 1.46 12.57 -5.76
N THR A 292 1.57 11.80 -4.68
CA THR A 292 2.86 11.36 -4.15
C THR A 292 2.95 9.83 -4.12
N ILE A 293 4.06 9.29 -4.62
CA ILE A 293 4.36 7.85 -4.58
C ILE A 293 5.60 7.62 -3.72
N TYR A 294 5.46 6.83 -2.68
CA TYR A 294 6.55 6.28 -1.88
C TYR A 294 6.65 4.78 -2.18
N ALA A 295 7.73 4.37 -2.82
CA ALA A 295 7.94 2.98 -3.19
C ALA A 295 9.28 2.49 -2.65
N ARG A 296 9.26 1.67 -1.59
CA ARG A 296 10.45 1.11 -0.94
C ARG A 296 10.47 -0.40 -1.07
N ALA A 297 11.46 -0.93 -1.76
CA ALA A 297 11.73 -2.36 -1.76
C ALA A 297 12.77 -2.72 -0.69
N GLY A 298 12.54 -3.83 0.00
CA GLY A 298 13.48 -4.40 0.96
C GLY A 298 14.73 -4.97 0.31
N VAL A 299 15.60 -5.51 1.14
CA VAL A 299 16.86 -6.15 0.72
C VAL A 299 16.57 -7.58 0.27
N SER A 300 17.01 -7.93 -0.94
CA SER A 300 17.02 -9.30 -1.47
C SER A 300 18.45 -9.81 -1.59
N ASN A 301 18.63 -11.12 -1.42
CA ASN A 301 19.91 -11.76 -1.72
C ASN A 301 20.16 -11.88 -3.23
N ASP A 302 19.08 -11.95 -4.01
CA ASP A 302 19.11 -11.93 -5.47
C ASP A 302 19.03 -10.48 -5.98
N ASP A 303 19.65 -10.19 -7.13
CA ASP A 303 19.72 -8.85 -7.75
C ASP A 303 18.38 -8.37 -8.32
N ARG A 304 17.27 -8.58 -7.60
CA ARG A 304 15.89 -8.29 -8.04
C ARG A 304 15.08 -7.47 -7.06
N SER A 305 15.70 -6.44 -6.49
CA SER A 305 15.02 -5.47 -5.61
C SER A 305 14.77 -4.16 -6.36
N TYR A 306 13.49 -3.84 -6.59
CA TYR A 306 13.02 -2.69 -7.36
C TYR A 306 12.12 -1.80 -6.50
N GLY A 307 12.41 -0.50 -6.44
CA GLY A 307 11.45 0.46 -5.88
C GLY A 307 10.18 0.49 -6.72
N MET A 308 10.29 0.83 -7.99
CA MET A 308 9.18 0.82 -8.95
C MET A 308 9.57 0.07 -10.21
N ARG A 309 8.68 -0.80 -10.71
CA ARG A 309 8.92 -1.64 -11.87
C ARG A 309 7.70 -1.66 -12.80
N ILE A 310 7.89 -1.25 -14.06
CA ILE A 310 6.86 -1.26 -15.11
C ILE A 310 7.36 -2.13 -16.26
N LEU A 311 6.75 -3.30 -16.42
CA LEU A 311 7.22 -4.34 -17.34
C LEU A 311 6.16 -4.80 -18.34
N GLY A 312 6.63 -5.24 -19.49
CA GLY A 312 5.85 -5.94 -20.50
C GLY A 312 6.05 -5.37 -21.89
N THR A 313 5.87 -6.21 -22.89
CA THR A 313 5.98 -5.80 -24.29
C THR A 313 4.89 -4.80 -24.65
N GLY A 314 5.27 -3.56 -24.96
CA GLY A 314 4.32 -2.48 -25.24
C GLY A 314 3.71 -1.81 -24.02
N SER A 315 4.21 -2.12 -22.82
CA SER A 315 3.88 -1.36 -21.61
C SER A 315 4.57 -0.01 -21.61
N THR A 316 3.86 1.03 -21.18
CA THR A 316 4.35 2.40 -21.13
C THR A 316 4.19 3.02 -19.76
N LEU A 317 5.18 3.79 -19.33
CA LEU A 317 5.10 4.69 -18.20
C LEU A 317 5.03 6.13 -18.76
N THR A 318 3.97 6.83 -18.44
CA THR A 318 3.81 8.24 -18.74
C THR A 318 3.80 9.03 -17.44
N MET A 319 4.71 9.97 -17.31
CA MET A 319 4.78 10.88 -16.16
C MET A 319 4.61 12.31 -16.66
N THR A 320 3.63 13.00 -16.13
CA THR A 320 3.38 14.41 -16.45
C THR A 320 3.35 15.23 -15.17
N ASN A 321 3.96 16.37 -15.18
CA ASN A 321 3.80 17.39 -14.14
C ASN A 321 3.26 18.64 -14.80
N THR A 322 2.09 19.09 -14.38
CA THR A 322 1.52 20.35 -14.87
C THR A 322 1.79 21.39 -13.81
N GLU A 323 2.25 22.58 -14.22
CA GLU A 323 2.55 23.71 -13.31
C GLU A 323 1.34 24.10 -12.45
N ASP A 324 0.13 23.85 -12.96
CA ASP A 324 -1.16 24.15 -12.29
C ASP A 324 -1.76 22.96 -11.52
N ALA A 325 -1.05 21.84 -11.40
CA ALA A 325 -1.58 20.68 -10.67
C ALA A 325 -1.76 21.01 -9.19
N ALA A 326 -2.97 20.79 -8.66
CA ALA A 326 -3.28 20.97 -7.25
C ALA A 326 -2.38 20.10 -6.34
N GLN A 327 -1.88 18.98 -6.88
CA GLN A 327 -0.89 18.09 -6.26
C GLN A 327 0.10 17.66 -7.35
N PRO A 328 1.26 18.32 -7.47
CA PRO A 328 2.28 17.92 -8.43
C PRO A 328 2.75 16.49 -8.14
N LEU A 329 3.15 15.78 -9.19
CA LEU A 329 3.66 14.42 -9.05
C LEU A 329 5.02 14.42 -8.35
N SER A 330 5.11 13.67 -7.25
CA SER A 330 6.36 13.44 -6.53
C SER A 330 6.61 11.94 -6.39
N LEU A 331 7.82 11.48 -6.70
CA LEU A 331 8.21 10.08 -6.61
C LEU A 331 9.40 9.92 -5.66
N TYR A 332 9.23 9.09 -4.62
CA TYR A 332 10.26 8.68 -3.67
C TYR A 332 10.44 7.18 -3.80
N VAL A 333 11.48 6.76 -4.53
CA VAL A 333 11.60 5.37 -5.00
C VAL A 333 12.93 4.79 -4.53
N THR A 334 12.88 3.68 -3.82
CA THR A 334 14.06 3.00 -3.25
C THR A 334 14.04 1.52 -3.60
N GLY A 335 15.13 1.03 -4.16
CA GLY A 335 15.36 -0.39 -4.39
C GLY A 335 16.85 -0.67 -4.36
N ARG A 336 17.28 -1.78 -3.74
CA ARG A 336 18.71 -2.11 -3.61
C ARG A 336 19.41 -2.18 -4.97
N ASN A 337 18.73 -2.74 -5.97
CA ASN A 337 19.30 -2.93 -7.31
C ASN A 337 18.88 -1.83 -8.26
N MET A 338 17.60 -1.47 -8.24
CA MET A 338 17.07 -0.42 -9.10
C MET A 338 15.97 0.36 -8.36
N ALA A 339 16.08 1.68 -8.33
CA ALA A 339 15.01 2.51 -7.84
C ALA A 339 13.79 2.44 -8.79
N LEU A 340 13.99 2.74 -10.07
CA LEU A 340 12.95 2.71 -11.10
C LEU A 340 13.42 1.90 -12.31
N TYR A 341 12.57 0.98 -12.76
CA TYR A 341 12.76 0.22 -13.99
C TYR A 341 11.49 0.27 -14.84
N ALA A 342 11.56 0.77 -16.05
CA ALA A 342 10.45 0.80 -17.00
C ALA A 342 10.88 0.32 -18.38
N THR A 343 10.09 -0.52 -19.03
CA THR A 343 10.40 -1.06 -20.37
C THR A 343 10.36 0.04 -21.43
N ALA A 344 9.41 0.98 -21.31
CA ALA A 344 9.30 2.15 -22.18
C ALA A 344 8.72 3.36 -21.45
N LEU A 345 9.19 4.54 -21.81
CA LEU A 345 8.58 5.83 -21.42
C LEU A 345 7.83 6.40 -22.61
N ALA A 346 6.60 6.86 -22.38
CA ALA A 346 5.84 7.61 -23.36
C ALA A 346 6.10 9.11 -23.21
N ASP A 347 6.01 9.86 -24.30
CA ASP A 347 6.06 11.31 -24.27
C ASP A 347 4.89 11.84 -23.45
N GLY A 348 5.18 12.49 -22.33
CA GLY A 348 4.16 12.95 -21.38
C GLY A 348 4.34 14.40 -20.91
N GLY A 349 5.22 15.16 -21.54
CA GLY A 349 5.49 16.54 -21.13
C GLY A 349 6.62 16.68 -20.11
N LEU A 350 6.51 17.62 -19.18
CA LEU A 350 7.51 17.86 -18.15
C LEU A 350 7.62 16.65 -17.20
N LEU A 351 8.82 16.13 -17.04
CA LEU A 351 9.06 15.06 -16.09
C LEU A 351 8.96 15.58 -14.66
N PRO A 352 8.38 14.80 -13.74
CA PRO A 352 8.37 15.14 -12.33
C PRO A 352 9.78 15.14 -11.74
N GLU A 353 9.94 15.77 -10.60
CA GLU A 353 11.14 15.59 -9.80
C GLU A 353 11.15 14.14 -9.27
N ILE A 354 12.14 13.37 -9.68
CA ILE A 354 12.32 12.00 -9.25
C ILE A 354 13.45 11.98 -8.24
N THR A 355 13.13 11.64 -7.01
CA THR A 355 14.14 11.39 -5.97
C THR A 355 14.27 9.89 -5.78
N ALA A 356 15.47 9.36 -5.94
CA ALA A 356 15.78 7.96 -5.72
C ALA A 356 16.89 7.84 -4.69
N SER A 357 16.76 6.87 -3.77
CA SER A 357 17.74 6.64 -2.71
C SER A 357 17.98 5.16 -2.50
N SER A 358 19.18 4.79 -2.07
CA SER A 358 19.52 3.45 -1.59
C SER A 358 19.03 3.21 -0.15
N ALA A 359 18.74 4.28 0.58
CA ALA A 359 18.24 4.19 1.96
C ALA A 359 17.05 5.15 2.16
N TYR A 360 16.02 4.65 2.82
CA TYR A 360 14.83 5.39 3.19
C TYR A 360 14.58 5.19 4.68
N ASP A 361 14.44 6.26 5.41
CA ASP A 361 14.03 6.22 6.81
C ASP A 361 12.50 6.16 6.87
N ALA A 362 11.99 5.00 7.22
CA ALA A 362 10.55 4.76 7.29
C ALA A 362 9.88 5.44 8.49
N GLU A 363 10.63 5.70 9.58
CA GLU A 363 10.11 6.37 10.78
C GLU A 363 10.02 7.87 10.57
N ALA A 364 11.04 8.44 9.91
CA ALA A 364 11.06 9.87 9.61
C ALA A 364 10.35 10.22 8.28
N ASP A 365 9.93 9.21 7.50
CA ASP A 365 9.40 9.38 6.13
C ASP A 365 10.33 10.21 5.21
N THR A 366 11.63 10.04 5.40
CA THR A 366 12.68 10.80 4.71
C THR A 366 13.68 9.89 4.02
N LEU A 367 14.31 10.42 2.97
CA LEU A 367 15.43 9.76 2.32
C LEU A 367 16.72 10.09 3.08
N THR A 368 17.43 9.05 3.56
CA THR A 368 18.68 9.24 4.32
C THR A 368 19.86 9.63 3.45
N ASP A 369 19.89 9.12 2.19
CA ASP A 369 20.85 9.52 1.16
C ASP A 369 20.08 9.82 -0.12
N GLY A 370 19.78 11.08 -0.37
CA GLY A 370 19.04 11.50 -1.56
C GLY A 370 19.88 11.50 -2.81
N TYR A 371 19.38 10.89 -3.88
CA TYR A 371 19.98 10.90 -5.19
C TYR A 371 19.06 11.58 -6.18
N THR A 372 19.57 12.50 -6.97
CA THR A 372 18.80 13.17 -8.02
C THR A 372 19.08 12.54 -9.36
N PHE A 373 18.03 12.27 -10.12
CA PHE A 373 18.16 11.85 -11.51
C PHE A 373 18.53 13.03 -12.40
N SER A 374 19.63 12.90 -13.16
CA SER A 374 19.82 13.79 -14.30
C SER A 374 19.13 13.19 -15.52
N ASN A 375 18.21 13.91 -16.09
CA ASN A 375 17.30 13.63 -17.19
C ASN A 375 17.92 13.22 -18.54
N LYS A 376 19.21 12.91 -18.64
CA LYS A 376 19.91 12.94 -19.92
C LYS A 376 20.00 11.62 -20.68
N GLN A 377 19.36 10.55 -20.21
CA GLN A 377 19.48 9.24 -20.88
C GLN A 377 18.15 8.54 -21.16
N TYR A 378 17.12 9.29 -21.46
CA TYR A 378 15.89 8.72 -21.99
C TYR A 378 16.03 8.46 -23.48
N ARG A 379 16.08 7.19 -23.92
CA ARG A 379 15.90 6.86 -25.33
C ARG A 379 14.41 6.73 -25.64
N LYS A 380 13.93 7.50 -26.60
CA LYS A 380 12.54 7.53 -27.08
C LYS A 380 12.14 6.34 -27.98
N ASP A 381 13.04 5.45 -28.27
CA ASP A 381 12.84 4.43 -29.30
C ASP A 381 12.10 3.16 -28.85
N GLY A 382 11.54 3.17 -27.66
CA GLY A 382 10.65 2.10 -27.17
C GLY A 382 11.32 0.73 -26.94
N THR A 383 12.62 0.61 -27.23
CA THR A 383 13.37 -0.65 -27.14
C THR A 383 14.35 -0.70 -25.98
N ALA A 384 14.63 0.43 -25.33
CA ALA A 384 15.57 0.49 -24.23
C ALA A 384 14.87 0.43 -22.87
N ALA A 385 15.22 -0.57 -22.07
CA ALA A 385 14.87 -0.59 -20.65
C ALA A 385 15.47 0.63 -19.95
N LEU A 386 14.65 1.39 -19.22
CA LEU A 386 15.14 2.44 -18.36
C LEU A 386 15.61 1.84 -17.06
N SER A 387 16.90 1.67 -16.89
CA SER A 387 17.48 1.40 -15.58
C SER A 387 18.06 2.69 -15.03
N LEU A 388 17.56 3.10 -13.89
CA LEU A 388 18.04 4.27 -13.20
C LEU A 388 18.90 3.80 -12.03
N SER A 389 20.22 3.98 -12.15
CA SER A 389 21.11 3.82 -11.00
C SER A 389 21.06 5.10 -10.17
N ALA A 390 21.05 4.94 -8.86
CA ALA A 390 21.09 6.04 -7.93
C ALA A 390 22.32 6.95 -8.20
N ALA A 391 22.10 8.22 -8.48
CA ALA A 391 23.15 9.24 -8.58
C ALA A 391 23.15 10.09 -7.29
N ALA A 392 24.32 10.43 -6.78
CA ALA A 392 24.45 11.21 -5.57
C ALA A 392 23.72 12.56 -5.68
N CYS A 393 22.90 12.88 -4.72
CA CYS A 393 22.27 14.20 -4.63
C CYS A 393 23.36 15.25 -4.40
N LEU A 394 23.48 16.17 -5.32
CA LEU A 394 24.45 17.26 -5.21
C LEU A 394 24.09 18.32 -4.16
N HIS A 395 23.05 18.06 -3.36
CA HIS A 395 22.56 18.93 -2.28
C HIS A 395 22.59 20.41 -2.66
N SER A 396 21.99 20.75 -3.82
CA SER A 396 21.93 22.12 -4.26
C SER A 396 21.14 22.97 -3.25
N ALA A 397 21.68 24.12 -2.97
CA ALA A 397 21.30 25.15 -2.02
C ALA A 397 19.90 25.00 -1.42
N SER A 398 19.93 24.88 -0.14
CA SER A 398 18.72 24.91 0.68
C SER A 398 18.10 26.29 0.73
N ASP A 399 16.81 26.30 0.99
CA ASP A 399 16.12 27.43 1.56
C ASP A 399 16.78 27.89 2.89
N ASP A 400 16.19 28.86 3.56
CA ASP A 400 16.69 29.36 4.84
C ASP A 400 16.58 28.35 5.99
N THR A 401 16.10 27.14 5.76
CA THR A 401 15.99 26.08 6.78
C THR A 401 17.23 25.22 6.88
N GLY A 402 18.16 25.33 5.94
CA GLY A 402 19.36 24.49 5.87
C GLY A 402 19.13 23.08 5.34
N LEU A 403 17.92 22.79 4.84
CA LEU A 403 17.57 21.51 4.26
C LEU A 403 17.76 21.54 2.74
N CYS A 404 18.21 20.45 2.16
CA CYS A 404 18.22 20.29 0.71
C CYS A 404 16.79 20.28 0.17
N THR A 405 16.48 21.19 -0.73
CA THR A 405 15.15 21.31 -1.35
C THR A 405 14.73 20.07 -2.14
N LYS A 406 15.70 19.22 -2.52
CA LYS A 406 15.48 18.02 -3.33
C LYS A 406 15.31 16.74 -2.52
N CYS A 407 16.07 16.57 -1.43
CA CYS A 407 16.08 15.32 -0.69
C CYS A 407 15.77 15.50 0.81
N GLY A 408 15.55 16.72 1.28
CA GLY A 408 15.28 17.01 2.70
C GLY A 408 16.47 16.83 3.64
N LYS A 409 17.63 16.34 3.16
CA LYS A 409 18.80 16.17 4.01
C LYS A 409 19.32 17.54 4.47
N ARG A 410 19.74 17.61 5.75
CA ARG A 410 20.40 18.80 6.28
C ARG A 410 21.73 19.01 5.58
N VAL A 411 21.90 20.19 4.99
CA VAL A 411 23.11 20.59 4.24
C VAL A 411 23.92 21.59 5.05
N TYR A 412 23.23 22.46 5.80
CA TYR A 412 23.83 23.48 6.64
C TYR A 412 23.21 23.43 8.03
N GLU A 413 24.06 23.57 9.05
CA GLU A 413 23.64 23.66 10.44
C GLU A 413 23.55 25.10 10.94
N ALA A 414 24.25 26.01 10.24
CA ALA A 414 24.29 27.42 10.62
C ALA A 414 24.49 28.33 9.41
N VAL A 415 24.04 29.57 9.54
CA VAL A 415 24.25 30.65 8.58
C VAL A 415 24.71 31.92 9.27
N LEU A 416 25.57 32.69 8.60
CA LEU A 416 25.89 34.07 8.97
C LEU A 416 25.02 35.03 8.18
N LEU A 417 24.49 36.05 8.85
CA LEU A 417 23.66 37.07 8.26
C LEU A 417 24.34 38.44 8.46
N THR A 418 24.42 39.20 7.39
CA THR A 418 24.79 40.63 7.44
C THR A 418 23.58 41.42 7.00
N ASP A 419 23.15 42.38 7.79
CA ASP A 419 21.93 43.20 7.53
C ASP A 419 20.67 42.34 7.27
N GLY A 420 20.58 41.18 7.95
CA GLY A 420 19.47 40.26 7.82
C GLY A 420 19.52 39.36 6.59
N ALA A 421 20.47 39.52 5.69
CA ALA A 421 20.65 38.65 4.52
C ALA A 421 21.69 37.53 4.80
N VAL A 422 21.42 36.32 4.32
CA VAL A 422 22.37 35.19 4.44
C VAL A 422 23.58 35.45 3.55
N THR A 423 24.75 35.63 4.17
CA THR A 423 26.02 35.86 3.49
C THR A 423 26.87 34.61 3.39
N GLN A 424 26.78 33.72 4.37
CA GLN A 424 27.55 32.48 4.37
C GLN A 424 26.79 31.35 5.05
N ARG A 425 27.04 30.10 4.59
CA ARG A 425 26.40 28.88 5.08
C ARG A 425 27.48 27.90 5.52
N TYR A 426 27.25 27.21 6.64
CA TYR A 426 28.21 26.27 7.23
C TYR A 426 27.57 24.92 7.43
N ALA A 427 28.28 23.85 7.01
CA ALA A 427 27.83 22.48 7.15
C ALA A 427 27.80 22.05 8.62
N ALA A 428 28.70 22.59 9.45
CA ALA A 428 28.76 22.33 10.89
C ALA A 428 28.64 23.63 11.68
N ALA A 429 27.87 23.63 12.75
CA ALA A 429 27.67 24.78 13.62
C ALA A 429 29.01 25.28 14.25
N GLY A 430 29.92 24.36 14.60
CA GLY A 430 31.22 24.71 15.13
C GLY A 430 32.10 25.53 14.18
N GLU A 431 32.03 25.27 12.88
CA GLU A 431 32.73 26.07 11.86
C GLU A 431 32.20 27.50 11.81
N ALA A 432 30.86 27.62 11.88
CA ALA A 432 30.19 28.92 11.90
C ALA A 432 30.54 29.76 13.14
N PHE A 433 30.62 29.12 14.30
CA PHE A 433 31.07 29.81 15.53
C PHE A 433 32.49 30.31 15.40
N THR A 434 33.40 29.50 14.85
CA THR A 434 34.80 29.90 14.66
C THR A 434 34.90 31.07 13.65
N ALA A 435 34.15 31.00 12.57
CA ALA A 435 34.13 32.07 11.56
C ALA A 435 33.54 33.37 12.13
N ALA A 436 32.47 33.29 12.93
CA ALA A 436 31.84 34.47 13.53
C ALA A 436 32.77 35.25 14.49
N GLN A 437 33.83 34.61 14.99
CA GLN A 437 34.82 35.25 15.89
C GLN A 437 35.92 35.99 15.12
N THR A 438 35.95 35.93 13.79
CA THR A 438 36.97 36.62 13.00
C THR A 438 36.61 38.09 12.80
N GLU A 439 37.63 38.95 12.66
CA GLU A 439 37.43 40.39 12.42
C GLU A 439 36.61 40.68 11.15
N GLU A 440 36.68 39.78 10.16
CA GLU A 440 35.94 39.86 8.89
C GLU A 440 34.43 39.76 9.08
N HIS A 441 33.98 39.11 10.14
CA HIS A 441 32.55 38.86 10.42
C HIS A 441 32.02 39.66 11.62
N GLN A 442 32.76 40.70 12.07
CA GLN A 442 32.26 41.57 13.14
C GLN A 442 30.94 42.24 12.74
N GLY A 443 29.94 42.12 13.63
CA GLY A 443 28.59 42.65 13.39
C GLY A 443 27.67 41.73 12.62
N CYS A 444 28.12 40.55 12.20
CA CYS A 444 27.24 39.49 11.62
C CYS A 444 26.40 38.81 12.69
N THR A 445 25.22 38.40 12.33
CA THR A 445 24.35 37.55 13.16
C THR A 445 24.55 36.08 12.82
N LEU A 446 24.92 35.25 13.77
CA LEU A 446 24.93 33.79 13.61
C LEU A 446 23.53 33.25 13.89
N ARG A 447 22.91 32.58 12.94
CA ARG A 447 21.64 31.87 13.10
C ARG A 447 21.89 30.38 12.99
N LEU A 448 21.56 29.64 14.05
CA LEU A 448 21.55 28.18 14.03
C LEU A 448 20.28 27.69 13.33
N LEU A 449 20.42 26.68 12.52
CA LEU A 449 19.33 26.04 11.76
C LEU A 449 18.97 24.66 12.33
N THR A 450 19.68 24.23 13.38
CA THR A 450 19.42 22.98 14.10
C THR A 450 19.55 23.22 15.59
N ASP A 451 18.91 22.38 16.41
CA ASP A 451 19.15 22.35 17.83
C ASP A 451 20.58 21.85 18.09
N LEU A 452 21.34 22.56 18.93
CA LEU A 452 22.61 22.05 19.37
C LEU A 452 22.34 20.92 20.37
N ILE A 453 22.73 19.72 20.00
CA ILE A 453 22.80 18.61 20.97
C ILE A 453 24.01 18.87 21.82
N ASP A 454 23.79 19.12 23.10
CA ASP A 454 24.87 19.22 24.10
C ASP A 454 25.53 17.82 24.25
N ASP A 455 26.69 17.66 23.63
CA ASP A 455 27.52 16.45 23.78
C ASP A 455 28.31 16.42 25.09
N GLY A 456 27.98 17.33 26.02
CA GLY A 456 28.64 17.45 27.32
C GLY A 456 30.00 18.17 27.28
N GLN A 457 30.37 18.75 26.14
CA GLN A 457 31.53 19.65 26.07
C GLN A 457 31.10 21.06 26.49
N PRO A 458 31.80 21.70 27.42
CA PRO A 458 31.47 23.07 27.81
C PRO A 458 31.70 24.00 26.61
N LEU A 459 30.62 24.63 26.13
CA LEU A 459 30.76 25.79 25.26
C LEU A 459 31.45 26.88 26.03
N VAL A 460 32.72 27.12 25.76
CA VAL A 460 33.44 28.25 26.33
C VAL A 460 32.90 29.52 25.67
N HIS A 461 31.95 30.17 26.33
CA HIS A 461 31.51 31.51 25.97
C HIS A 461 32.51 32.51 26.56
N ASP A 462 33.38 33.03 25.70
CA ASP A 462 33.85 34.37 25.92
C ASP A 462 32.81 35.34 25.33
N PRO A 463 32.23 36.25 26.12
CA PRO A 463 31.29 37.21 25.58
C PRO A 463 32.07 38.12 24.66
N VAL A 464 31.78 38.06 23.36
CA VAL A 464 32.24 39.06 22.40
C VAL A 464 31.47 40.35 22.73
N VAL A 465 32.18 41.36 23.21
CA VAL A 465 31.72 42.72 23.45
C VAL A 465 31.45 43.46 22.15
#